data_ad241bfe6e9a72c1f532fe3089d69bc6
#
_entry.id   ad241bfe6e9a72c1f532fe3089d69bc6
#
_cell.length_a   1.000
_cell.length_b   1.000
_cell.length_c   1.000
_cell.angle_alpha   90.00
_cell.angle_beta   90.00
_cell.angle_gamma   90.00
#
_symmetry.space_group_name_H-M   'P 1'
#
loop_
_entity.id
_entity.type
_entity.pdbx_description
1 polymer ?
#
loop_
_entity_poly.entity_id
_entity_poly.type
_entity_poly.pdbx_seq_one_letter_code
_entity_poly.pdbx_strand_id
1 'polypeptide(L)'
;MALILGLFAVVGIGAVTWVYNVSKAKIIENERAALIKQLSALLPEGSYDNDIVNDTLEWTEPDLAAGGPLTIYRFRKNTLPVAVVIPTVAPDGYNGNIKLLVAITKEGVVSAVRAVAHHETPGLGDKMELERSDWIDLFKGQSLALLPESQWRVKRDGGTFDQFTGATITPRAIVK
;
A
#
# COMPACT_ATOMS: atom_id res chain seq x y z
N MET A 1 4.72 -26.86 -43.81
CA MET A 1 4.70 -26.76 -42.32
C MET A 1 5.07 -25.36 -41.83
N ALA A 2 6.18 -24.74 -42.24
CA ALA A 2 6.59 -23.40 -41.76
C ALA A 2 5.56 -22.28 -42.05
N LEU A 3 4.93 -22.27 -43.24
CA LEU A 3 3.90 -21.28 -43.59
C LEU A 3 2.65 -21.38 -42.70
N ILE A 4 2.23 -22.59 -42.36
CA ILE A 4 1.05 -22.80 -41.49
C ILE A 4 1.36 -22.30 -40.08
N LEU A 5 2.55 -22.65 -39.53
CA LEU A 5 3.02 -22.14 -38.23
C LEU A 5 3.13 -20.61 -38.22
N GLY A 6 3.66 -20.02 -39.31
CA GLY A 6 3.75 -18.57 -39.45
C GLY A 6 2.38 -17.89 -39.45
N LEU A 7 1.41 -18.48 -40.16
CA LEU A 7 0.04 -17.97 -40.18
C LEU A 7 -0.62 -18.00 -38.79
N PHE A 8 -0.50 -19.13 -38.05
CA PHE A 8 -1.01 -19.23 -36.70
C PHE A 8 -0.35 -18.24 -35.75
N ALA A 9 0.97 -18.02 -35.86
CA ALA A 9 1.67 -17.03 -35.05
C ALA A 9 1.14 -15.61 -35.32
N VAL A 10 0.97 -15.21 -36.58
CA VAL A 10 0.46 -13.88 -36.95
C VAL A 10 -0.97 -13.69 -36.45
N VAL A 11 -1.85 -14.67 -36.65
CA VAL A 11 -3.24 -14.61 -36.19
C VAL A 11 -3.29 -14.54 -34.65
N GLY A 12 -2.49 -15.39 -33.95
CA GLY A 12 -2.45 -15.43 -32.50
C GLY A 12 -1.94 -14.11 -31.90
N ILE A 13 -0.81 -13.58 -32.40
CA ILE A 13 -0.26 -12.30 -31.95
C ILE A 13 -1.23 -11.15 -32.28
N GLY A 14 -1.80 -11.16 -33.47
CA GLY A 14 -2.79 -10.16 -33.89
C GLY A 14 -4.02 -10.13 -32.97
N ALA A 15 -4.57 -11.29 -32.62
CA ALA A 15 -5.71 -11.41 -31.71
C ALA A 15 -5.36 -10.90 -30.29
N VAL A 16 -4.22 -11.32 -29.75
CA VAL A 16 -3.77 -10.86 -28.42
C VAL A 16 -3.54 -9.34 -28.40
N THR A 17 -2.89 -8.82 -29.43
CA THR A 17 -2.64 -7.38 -29.54
C THR A 17 -3.94 -6.58 -29.65
N TRP A 18 -4.89 -7.08 -30.44
CA TRP A 18 -6.20 -6.46 -30.56
C TRP A 18 -6.96 -6.45 -29.22
N VAL A 19 -7.05 -7.57 -28.53
CA VAL A 19 -7.70 -7.68 -27.22
C VAL A 19 -7.01 -6.73 -26.21
N TYR A 20 -5.68 -6.71 -26.18
CA TYR A 20 -4.94 -5.78 -25.32
C TYR A 20 -5.29 -4.31 -25.58
N ASN A 21 -5.30 -3.89 -26.86
CA ASN A 21 -5.60 -2.51 -27.24
C ASN A 21 -7.03 -2.09 -26.87
N VAL A 22 -8.01 -2.99 -27.06
CA VAL A 22 -9.41 -2.75 -26.68
C VAL A 22 -9.56 -2.68 -25.15
N SER A 23 -8.84 -3.52 -24.43
CA SER A 23 -8.96 -3.61 -22.97
C SER A 23 -8.15 -2.55 -22.22
N LYS A 24 -7.10 -2.00 -22.82
CA LYS A 24 -6.14 -1.10 -22.19
C LYS A 24 -6.79 0.10 -21.49
N ALA A 25 -7.73 0.77 -22.16
CA ALA A 25 -8.43 1.92 -21.58
C ALA A 25 -9.23 1.54 -20.33
N LYS A 26 -9.90 0.38 -20.38
CA LYS A 26 -10.69 -0.14 -19.25
C LYS A 26 -9.80 -0.59 -18.09
N ILE A 27 -8.65 -1.17 -18.38
CA ILE A 27 -7.66 -1.55 -17.35
C ILE A 27 -7.20 -0.30 -16.61
N ILE A 28 -6.77 0.76 -17.31
CA ILE A 28 -6.32 2.02 -16.70
C ILE A 28 -7.42 2.66 -15.86
N GLU A 29 -8.67 2.68 -16.35
CA GLU A 29 -9.82 3.19 -15.61
C GLU A 29 -10.06 2.40 -14.31
N ASN A 30 -10.02 1.08 -14.39
CA ASN A 30 -10.22 0.21 -13.24
C ASN A 30 -9.07 0.33 -12.23
N GLU A 31 -7.82 0.42 -12.68
CA GLU A 31 -6.65 0.64 -11.82
C GLU A 31 -6.76 1.97 -11.07
N ARG A 32 -7.14 3.04 -11.79
CA ARG A 32 -7.38 4.35 -11.18
C ARG A 32 -8.51 4.30 -10.15
N ALA A 33 -9.63 3.66 -10.47
CA ALA A 33 -10.75 3.52 -9.55
C ALA A 33 -10.37 2.71 -8.29
N ALA A 34 -9.60 1.64 -8.46
CA ALA A 34 -9.09 0.84 -7.35
C ALA A 34 -8.15 1.66 -6.45
N LEU A 35 -7.23 2.44 -7.05
CA LEU A 35 -6.33 3.32 -6.31
C LEU A 35 -7.10 4.38 -5.52
N ILE A 36 -8.08 5.06 -6.13
CA ILE A 36 -8.93 6.03 -5.45
C ILE A 36 -9.63 5.38 -4.25
N LYS A 37 -10.19 4.19 -4.43
CA LYS A 37 -10.87 3.45 -3.36
C LYS A 37 -9.91 3.12 -2.21
N GLN A 38 -8.70 2.67 -2.50
CA GLN A 38 -7.68 2.37 -1.49
C GLN A 38 -7.25 3.62 -0.72
N LEU A 39 -6.99 4.73 -1.44
CA LEU A 39 -6.59 5.99 -0.83
C LEU A 39 -7.71 6.61 0.00
N SER A 40 -8.95 6.61 -0.50
CA SER A 40 -10.11 7.17 0.20
C SER A 40 -10.46 6.42 1.49
N ALA A 41 -10.13 5.13 1.58
CA ALA A 41 -10.35 4.35 2.80
C ALA A 41 -9.40 4.70 3.96
N LEU A 42 -8.35 5.51 3.70
CA LEU A 42 -7.35 5.89 4.71
C LEU A 42 -7.72 7.14 5.51
N LEU A 43 -8.63 7.95 5.00
CA LEU A 43 -9.09 9.17 5.67
C LEU A 43 -10.62 9.22 5.73
N PRO A 44 -11.20 9.88 6.74
CA PRO A 44 -12.65 10.05 6.83
C PRO A 44 -13.23 10.79 5.62
N GLU A 45 -14.42 10.39 5.17
CA GLU A 45 -15.14 11.10 4.11
C GLU A 45 -15.30 12.58 4.43
N GLY A 46 -15.13 13.45 3.42
CA GLY A 46 -15.25 14.88 3.56
C GLY A 46 -14.09 15.58 4.26
N SER A 47 -13.02 14.85 4.64
CA SER A 47 -11.81 15.44 5.20
C SER A 47 -10.92 16.13 4.14
N TYR A 48 -11.13 15.85 2.87
CA TYR A 48 -10.40 16.42 1.73
C TYR A 48 -11.35 16.72 0.56
N ASP A 49 -10.92 17.56 -0.38
CA ASP A 49 -11.69 18.00 -1.55
C ASP A 49 -10.88 18.08 -2.85
N ASN A 50 -9.58 17.70 -2.82
CA ASN A 50 -8.72 17.70 -4.00
C ASN A 50 -8.75 16.37 -4.77
N ASP A 51 -8.25 16.37 -6.01
CA ASP A 51 -8.01 15.14 -6.79
C ASP A 51 -6.73 14.46 -6.29
N ILE A 52 -6.90 13.51 -5.35
CA ILE A 52 -5.80 12.82 -4.66
C ILE A 52 -4.89 12.01 -5.57
N VAL A 53 -5.35 11.59 -6.74
CA VAL A 53 -4.54 10.80 -7.70
C VAL A 53 -3.62 11.70 -8.51
N ASN A 54 -4.02 12.94 -8.75
CA ASN A 54 -3.25 13.90 -9.51
C ASN A 54 -2.44 14.87 -8.63
N ASP A 55 -2.80 15.02 -7.35
CA ASP A 55 -2.03 15.85 -6.39
C ASP A 55 -0.97 15.01 -5.70
N THR A 56 0.12 14.76 -6.40
CA THR A 56 1.22 13.90 -5.95
C THR A 56 2.52 14.66 -5.79
N LEU A 57 3.46 14.06 -5.07
CA LEU A 57 4.84 14.49 -4.92
C LEU A 57 5.75 13.28 -5.13
N GLU A 58 6.68 13.39 -6.06
CA GLU A 58 7.74 12.38 -6.21
C GLU A 58 8.83 12.63 -5.17
N TRP A 59 9.16 11.59 -4.41
CA TRP A 59 10.17 11.62 -3.37
C TRP A 59 11.10 10.41 -3.49
N THR A 60 12.36 10.58 -3.20
CA THR A 60 13.34 9.49 -3.19
C THR A 60 13.93 9.37 -1.79
N GLU A 61 13.57 8.29 -1.11
CA GLU A 61 14.12 7.93 0.20
C GLU A 61 14.48 6.45 0.18
N PRO A 62 15.78 6.12 0.26
CA PRO A 62 16.25 4.74 0.13
C PRO A 62 15.58 3.76 1.10
N ASP A 63 15.32 4.21 2.33
CA ASP A 63 14.78 3.36 3.40
C ASP A 63 13.28 3.08 3.23
N LEU A 64 12.54 3.96 2.55
CA LEU A 64 11.08 3.83 2.40
C LEU A 64 10.67 3.08 1.13
N ALA A 65 11.44 3.21 0.06
CA ALA A 65 11.03 2.79 -1.29
C ALA A 65 11.87 1.63 -1.85
N ALA A 66 12.59 0.89 -1.03
CA ALA A 66 13.56 -0.11 -1.51
C ALA A 66 14.50 0.47 -2.59
N GLY A 67 14.84 1.77 -2.49
CA GLY A 67 15.78 2.47 -3.35
C GLY A 67 15.21 3.07 -4.64
N GLY A 68 13.88 3.09 -4.83
CA GLY A 68 13.22 3.72 -5.98
C GLY A 68 12.50 5.04 -5.64
N PRO A 69 12.03 5.78 -6.66
CA PRO A 69 11.17 6.93 -6.44
C PRO A 69 9.82 6.52 -5.86
N LEU A 70 9.31 7.33 -4.95
CA LEU A 70 8.06 7.16 -4.21
C LEU A 70 7.06 8.22 -4.65
N THR A 71 5.85 7.83 -5.03
CA THR A 71 4.77 8.77 -5.30
C THR A 71 3.96 8.98 -4.03
N ILE A 72 4.13 10.12 -3.37
CA ILE A 72 3.38 10.53 -2.18
C ILE A 72 2.08 11.21 -2.63
N TYR A 73 0.94 10.74 -2.12
CA TYR A 73 -0.37 11.31 -2.40
C TYR A 73 -0.71 12.36 -1.35
N ARG A 74 -1.08 13.58 -1.78
CA ARG A 74 -1.40 14.69 -0.89
C ARG A 74 -2.92 14.86 -0.76
N PHE A 75 -3.37 14.95 0.46
CA PHE A 75 -4.77 15.22 0.79
C PHE A 75 -4.90 16.66 1.27
N ARG A 76 -5.77 17.41 0.61
CA ARG A 76 -5.99 18.85 0.88
C ARG A 76 -7.45 19.13 1.05
N LYS A 77 -7.76 20.15 1.85
CA LYS A 77 -9.10 20.74 1.97
C LYS A 77 -8.98 22.26 1.84
N ASN A 78 -9.73 22.84 0.92
CA ASN A 78 -9.64 24.27 0.61
C ASN A 78 -8.17 24.69 0.36
N THR A 79 -7.42 23.90 -0.43
CA THR A 79 -5.98 24.06 -0.72
C THR A 79 -5.01 23.82 0.44
N LEU A 80 -5.50 23.77 1.68
CA LEU A 80 -4.66 23.53 2.87
C LEU A 80 -4.31 22.04 3.02
N PRO A 81 -3.08 21.70 3.41
CA PRO A 81 -2.69 20.31 3.63
C PRO A 81 -3.43 19.71 4.83
N VAL A 82 -3.95 18.50 4.65
CA VAL A 82 -4.64 17.72 5.68
C VAL A 82 -3.81 16.51 6.08
N ALA A 83 -3.38 15.74 5.09
CA ALA A 83 -2.60 14.53 5.29
C ALA A 83 -1.79 14.21 4.03
N VAL A 84 -0.84 13.29 4.18
CA VAL A 84 -0.16 12.62 3.08
C VAL A 84 -0.34 11.12 3.20
N VAL A 85 -0.40 10.43 2.07
CA VAL A 85 -0.34 8.97 2.02
C VAL A 85 0.97 8.56 1.36
N ILE A 86 1.74 7.78 2.09
CA ILE A 86 3.06 7.29 1.69
C ILE A 86 2.93 5.80 1.39
N PRO A 87 3.10 5.37 0.13
CA PRO A 87 3.32 3.98 -0.18
C PRO A 87 4.68 3.55 0.40
N THR A 88 4.71 2.44 1.10
CA THR A 88 5.97 1.91 1.64
C THR A 88 6.02 0.39 1.51
N VAL A 89 7.19 -0.17 1.71
CA VAL A 89 7.43 -1.61 1.62
C VAL A 89 8.10 -2.07 2.90
N ALA A 90 7.49 -3.04 3.58
CA ALA A 90 8.15 -3.82 4.62
C ALA A 90 8.82 -5.03 3.94
N PRO A 91 10.17 -5.05 3.79
CA PRO A 91 10.85 -6.05 2.98
C PRO A 91 11.02 -7.39 3.69
N ASP A 92 10.92 -7.40 5.01
CA ASP A 92 11.25 -8.54 5.88
C ASP A 92 10.02 -9.39 6.25
N GLY A 93 8.96 -9.40 5.43
CA GLY A 93 7.82 -10.29 5.63
C GLY A 93 8.20 -11.78 5.53
N TYR A 94 7.34 -12.67 6.03
CA TYR A 94 7.61 -14.11 6.04
C TYR A 94 7.73 -14.69 4.62
N ASN A 95 6.84 -14.29 3.72
CA ASN A 95 6.84 -14.68 2.30
C ASN A 95 7.29 -13.54 1.37
N GLY A 96 8.12 -12.62 1.87
CA GLY A 96 8.67 -11.52 1.08
C GLY A 96 8.05 -10.16 1.40
N ASN A 97 8.07 -9.27 0.43
CA ASN A 97 7.68 -7.88 0.60
C ASN A 97 6.19 -7.72 0.92
N ILE A 98 5.90 -6.87 1.89
CA ILE A 98 4.54 -6.41 2.21
C ILE A 98 4.43 -4.96 1.79
N LYS A 99 3.54 -4.65 0.86
CA LYS A 99 3.28 -3.29 0.41
C LYS A 99 2.21 -2.65 1.28
N LEU A 100 2.50 -1.46 1.78
CA LEU A 100 1.66 -0.71 2.70
C LEU A 100 1.33 0.68 2.15
N LEU A 101 0.20 1.22 2.55
CA LEU A 101 -0.13 2.64 2.46
C LEU A 101 -0.22 3.19 3.89
N VAL A 102 0.55 4.22 4.19
CA VAL A 102 0.57 4.88 5.49
C VAL A 102 0.06 6.30 5.34
N ALA A 103 -1.07 6.61 5.97
CA ALA A 103 -1.62 7.96 6.00
C ALA A 103 -1.13 8.70 7.25
N ILE A 104 -0.54 9.86 7.04
CA ILE A 104 0.01 10.71 8.11
C ILE A 104 -0.62 12.09 8.03
N THR A 105 -1.20 12.57 9.12
CA THR A 105 -1.76 13.93 9.19
C THR A 105 -0.66 14.99 9.20
N LYS A 106 -1.03 16.24 8.96
CA LYS A 106 -0.08 17.39 9.03
C LYS A 106 0.58 17.57 10.39
N GLU A 107 0.01 17.00 11.46
CA GLU A 107 0.55 17.00 12.81
C GLU A 107 1.56 15.86 13.04
N GLY A 108 1.84 15.03 12.03
CA GLY A 108 2.74 13.87 12.13
C GLY A 108 2.15 12.66 12.83
N VAL A 109 0.81 12.57 12.90
CA VAL A 109 0.09 11.46 13.51
C VAL A 109 -0.37 10.48 12.43
N VAL A 110 -0.16 9.19 12.65
CA VAL A 110 -0.67 8.14 11.76
C VAL A 110 -2.20 8.13 11.81
N SER A 111 -2.83 8.40 10.68
CA SER A 111 -4.30 8.34 10.54
C SER A 111 -4.79 6.92 10.28
N ALA A 112 -4.10 6.21 9.39
CA ALA A 112 -4.38 4.81 9.06
C ALA A 112 -3.18 4.14 8.42
N VAL A 113 -3.12 2.82 8.51
CA VAL A 113 -2.21 1.96 7.75
C VAL A 113 -3.04 0.90 7.05
N ARG A 114 -2.71 0.55 5.81
CA ARG A 114 -3.36 -0.55 5.06
C ARG A 114 -2.34 -1.37 4.30
N ALA A 115 -2.44 -2.68 4.40
CA ALA A 115 -1.73 -3.60 3.53
C ALA A 115 -2.46 -3.65 2.17
N VAL A 116 -1.72 -3.45 1.08
CA VAL A 116 -2.28 -3.41 -0.28
C VAL A 116 -1.83 -4.58 -1.15
N ALA A 117 -0.68 -5.18 -0.83
CA ALA A 117 -0.22 -6.40 -1.48
C ALA A 117 0.78 -7.14 -0.59
N HIS A 118 0.62 -8.45 -0.48
CA HIS A 118 1.54 -9.35 0.25
C HIS A 118 1.36 -10.79 -0.23
N HIS A 119 2.27 -11.66 0.19
CA HIS A 119 2.22 -13.10 -0.06
C HIS A 119 2.23 -13.90 1.25
N GLU A 120 1.83 -13.27 2.36
CA GLU A 120 1.80 -13.91 3.67
C GLU A 120 0.79 -15.08 3.72
N THR A 121 1.04 -16.03 4.62
CA THR A 121 0.23 -17.25 4.73
C THR A 121 -1.19 -16.93 5.22
N PRO A 122 -2.24 -17.36 4.49
CA PRO A 122 -3.63 -17.20 4.92
C PRO A 122 -3.90 -17.82 6.30
N GLY A 123 -4.65 -17.11 7.14
CA GLY A 123 -4.98 -17.49 8.52
C GLY A 123 -3.86 -17.22 9.54
N LEU A 124 -2.66 -16.80 9.09
CA LEU A 124 -1.52 -16.49 9.93
C LEU A 124 -1.06 -15.05 9.78
N GLY A 125 -0.37 -14.73 8.69
CA GLY A 125 0.17 -13.41 8.42
C GLY A 125 -0.85 -12.42 7.85
N ASP A 126 -1.91 -12.88 7.22
CA ASP A 126 -3.00 -12.07 6.66
C ASP A 126 -3.84 -11.32 7.70
N LYS A 127 -3.60 -11.57 9.01
CA LYS A 127 -4.20 -10.78 10.11
C LYS A 127 -3.81 -9.30 10.11
N MET A 128 -2.88 -8.87 9.27
CA MET A 128 -2.62 -7.45 9.01
C MET A 128 -3.69 -6.80 8.13
N GLU A 129 -4.51 -7.59 7.39
CA GLU A 129 -5.65 -7.08 6.63
C GLU A 129 -6.77 -6.66 7.59
N LEU A 130 -7.37 -5.49 7.36
CA LEU A 130 -8.44 -4.96 8.21
C LEU A 130 -9.67 -5.89 8.23
N GLU A 131 -9.93 -6.59 7.13
CA GLU A 131 -11.02 -7.57 7.00
C GLU A 131 -10.80 -8.82 7.87
N ARG A 132 -9.56 -9.07 8.31
CA ARG A 132 -9.18 -10.23 9.12
C ARG A 132 -9.03 -9.92 10.60
N SER A 133 -8.54 -8.72 10.92
CA SER A 133 -8.43 -8.27 12.32
C SER A 133 -8.20 -6.76 12.41
N ASP A 134 -8.48 -6.20 13.59
CA ASP A 134 -8.27 -4.77 13.88
C ASP A 134 -6.80 -4.44 14.20
N TRP A 135 -5.87 -5.41 14.03
CA TRP A 135 -4.48 -5.22 14.44
C TRP A 135 -3.82 -4.03 13.74
N ILE A 136 -4.08 -3.85 12.45
CA ILE A 136 -3.48 -2.76 11.67
C ILE A 136 -3.96 -1.37 12.17
N ASP A 137 -5.09 -1.31 12.85
CA ASP A 137 -5.60 -0.06 13.42
C ASP A 137 -4.90 0.33 14.73
N LEU A 138 -4.01 -0.52 15.30
CA LEU A 138 -3.16 -0.16 16.44
C LEU A 138 -2.20 1.00 16.13
N PHE A 139 -1.88 1.21 14.86
CA PHE A 139 -1.06 2.35 14.41
C PHE A 139 -1.80 3.68 14.43
N LYS A 140 -3.13 3.65 14.36
CA LYS A 140 -3.95 4.85 14.31
C LYS A 140 -3.79 5.68 15.58
N GLY A 141 -3.54 6.97 15.40
CA GLY A 141 -3.31 7.91 16.50
C GLY A 141 -1.88 7.89 17.05
N GLN A 142 -1.01 6.99 16.59
CA GLN A 142 0.39 6.96 17.01
C GLN A 142 1.22 8.00 16.27
N SER A 143 2.28 8.45 16.91
CA SER A 143 3.30 9.34 16.33
C SER A 143 4.62 9.16 17.09
N LEU A 144 5.73 9.59 16.50
CA LEU A 144 7.03 9.58 17.19
C LEU A 144 7.07 10.52 18.41
N ALA A 145 6.15 11.49 18.49
CA ALA A 145 6.01 12.36 19.65
C ALA A 145 5.32 11.66 20.83
N LEU A 146 4.38 10.74 20.55
CA LEU A 146 3.63 10.00 21.57
C LEU A 146 4.32 8.67 21.93
N LEU A 147 4.88 8.00 20.95
CA LEU A 147 5.52 6.71 21.10
C LEU A 147 6.98 6.83 20.62
N PRO A 148 7.97 6.77 21.53
CA PRO A 148 9.39 6.83 21.15
C PRO A 148 9.76 5.71 20.16
N GLU A 149 10.72 5.96 19.26
CA GLU A 149 11.17 5.01 18.24
C GLU A 149 11.49 3.61 18.81
N SER A 150 12.11 3.57 20.00
CA SER A 150 12.42 2.31 20.70
C SER A 150 11.20 1.44 21.02
N GLN A 151 10.00 2.03 21.07
CA GLN A 151 8.73 1.36 21.33
C GLN A 151 8.00 0.91 20.05
N TRP A 152 8.47 1.33 18.88
CA TRP A 152 7.98 0.86 17.58
C TRP A 152 8.53 -0.54 17.28
N ARG A 153 8.14 -1.47 18.11
CA ARG A 153 8.48 -2.90 18.04
C ARG A 153 7.31 -3.73 18.52
N VAL A 154 7.33 -5.03 18.21
CA VAL A 154 6.36 -5.95 18.79
C VAL A 154 6.67 -6.17 20.28
N LYS A 155 5.66 -6.49 21.09
CA LYS A 155 5.77 -6.72 22.55
C LYS A 155 6.83 -7.76 22.91
N ARG A 156 6.96 -8.80 22.08
CA ARG A 156 8.01 -9.83 22.27
C ARG A 156 9.43 -9.27 22.20
N ASP A 157 9.62 -8.16 21.50
CA ASP A 157 10.91 -7.47 21.32
C ASP A 157 11.01 -6.21 22.21
N GLY A 158 10.13 -6.10 23.23
CA GLY A 158 10.11 -5.00 24.19
C GLY A 158 9.38 -3.73 23.71
N GLY A 159 8.59 -3.81 22.66
CA GLY A 159 7.80 -2.70 22.12
C GLY A 159 6.33 -2.71 22.53
N THR A 160 5.52 -1.95 21.80
CA THR A 160 4.11 -1.67 22.15
C THR A 160 3.13 -2.54 21.35
N PHE A 161 3.47 -2.98 20.13
CA PHE A 161 2.54 -3.64 19.22
C PHE A 161 2.42 -5.13 19.50
N ASP A 162 1.20 -5.66 19.46
CA ASP A 162 0.97 -7.09 19.58
C ASP A 162 1.52 -7.86 18.38
N GLN A 163 1.98 -9.09 18.60
CA GLN A 163 2.33 -10.02 17.53
C GLN A 163 1.19 -11.00 17.28
N PHE A 164 1.15 -11.59 16.07
CA PHE A 164 0.20 -12.65 15.77
C PHE A 164 0.62 -13.97 16.39
N THR A 165 -0.33 -14.68 16.98
CA THR A 165 -0.11 -16.06 17.43
C THR A 165 0.22 -16.94 16.23
N GLY A 166 1.41 -17.55 16.23
CA GLY A 166 1.89 -18.39 15.13
C GLY A 166 2.56 -17.65 13.97
N ALA A 167 2.53 -16.30 13.92
CA ALA A 167 3.15 -15.51 12.84
C ALA A 167 3.77 -14.21 13.37
N THR A 168 4.94 -14.29 13.97
CA THR A 168 5.63 -13.13 14.58
C THR A 168 6.39 -12.28 13.56
N ILE A 169 6.81 -12.88 12.44
CA ILE A 169 7.66 -12.20 11.44
C ILE A 169 6.89 -11.07 10.77
N THR A 170 5.68 -11.32 10.32
CA THR A 170 4.84 -10.34 9.62
C THR A 170 4.62 -9.05 10.41
N PRO A 171 4.10 -9.07 11.68
CA PRO A 171 3.93 -7.84 12.45
C PRO A 171 5.26 -7.16 12.78
N ARG A 172 6.33 -7.93 12.98
CA ARG A 172 7.68 -7.38 13.20
C ARG A 172 8.18 -6.61 11.98
N ALA A 173 7.92 -7.10 10.77
CA ALA A 173 8.29 -6.44 9.52
C ALA A 173 7.51 -5.14 9.30
N ILE A 174 6.22 -5.11 9.66
CA ILE A 174 5.35 -3.94 9.46
C ILE A 174 5.66 -2.81 10.46
N VAL A 175 6.00 -3.17 11.71
CA VAL A 175 6.28 -2.19 12.77
C VAL A 175 7.65 -1.51 12.60
N LYS A 176 8.61 -2.20 11.95
CA LYS A 176 9.96 -1.72 11.67
C LYS A 176 9.97 -0.54 10.70
#